data_aed8600f11aa133dde29348119f4915b
#
_entry.id   aed8600f11aa133dde29348119f4915b
#
_cell.length_a   1.000
_cell.length_b   1.000
_cell.length_c   1.000
_cell.angle_alpha   90.00
_cell.angle_beta   90.00
_cell.angle_gamma   90.00
#
_symmetry.space_group_name_H-M   'P 1'
#
loop_
_entity.id
_entity.type
_entity.pdbx_description
1 polymer ?
#
loop_
_entity_poly.entity_id
_entity_poly.type
_entity_poly.pdbx_seq_one_letter_code
_entity_poly.pdbx_strand_id
1 'polypeptide(L)'
;SLGALLSHLDITPEETIVIGDGVCDVSMIQFAGLGIAMGNAQDSVKVCADVVTASNEEDGVALAVEKAILAEIRPAEIPLDQLNERARHALMGNLGIQYTYASEDRVEATMPVDERTRQPFGILHGGATLALAETVAGLGSMILCQPDEIVVGMQVSGNHMSSAHEGDTVRAVGTIIHKGRSSHVWNVDVFTSTDKLVSSIRVVNSILKKR
;
A
#
# COMPACT_ATOMS: atom_id res chain seq x y z
N SER A 1 11.34 -27.34 9.23
CA SER A 1 10.28 -26.49 8.69
C SER A 1 10.88 -25.36 7.85
N LEU A 2 10.09 -24.81 6.93
CA LEU A 2 10.51 -23.68 6.09
C LEU A 2 11.00 -22.50 6.96
N GLY A 3 10.27 -22.14 8.02
CA GLY A 3 10.67 -21.04 8.91
C GLY A 3 12.04 -21.24 9.58
N ALA A 4 12.42 -22.47 9.94
CA ALA A 4 13.76 -22.72 10.47
C ALA A 4 14.86 -22.54 9.41
N LEU A 5 14.59 -22.90 8.17
CA LEU A 5 15.51 -22.68 7.05
C LEU A 5 15.69 -21.18 6.77
N LEU A 6 14.60 -20.44 6.69
CA LEU A 6 14.64 -19.00 6.44
C LEU A 6 15.39 -18.25 7.55
N SER A 7 15.12 -18.60 8.82
CA SER A 7 15.86 -18.03 9.96
C SER A 7 17.37 -18.34 9.90
N HIS A 8 17.77 -19.51 9.39
CA HIS A 8 19.18 -19.86 9.24
C HIS A 8 19.87 -19.09 8.12
N LEU A 9 19.09 -18.70 7.08
CA LEU A 9 19.58 -17.96 5.92
C LEU A 9 19.44 -16.44 6.07
N ASP A 10 18.87 -15.97 7.18
CA ASP A 10 18.54 -14.56 7.43
C ASP A 10 17.61 -13.97 6.34
N ILE A 11 16.66 -14.80 5.89
CA ILE A 11 15.63 -14.44 4.90
C ILE A 11 14.28 -14.35 5.61
N THR A 12 13.51 -13.30 5.31
CA THR A 12 12.15 -13.15 5.85
C THR A 12 11.13 -13.94 5.02
N PRO A 13 9.95 -14.29 5.58
CA PRO A 13 8.88 -14.89 4.80
C PRO A 13 8.48 -14.05 3.58
N GLU A 14 8.45 -12.72 3.72
CA GLU A 14 8.08 -11.74 2.69
C GLU A 14 9.03 -11.76 1.48
N GLU A 15 10.27 -12.21 1.67
CA GLU A 15 11.28 -12.35 0.62
C GLU A 15 11.23 -13.73 -0.05
N THR A 16 10.24 -14.55 0.28
CA THR A 16 10.16 -15.96 -0.12
C THR A 16 8.98 -16.23 -1.05
N ILE A 17 9.24 -16.95 -2.14
CA ILE A 17 8.21 -17.52 -3.01
C ILE A 17 8.15 -19.03 -2.76
N VAL A 18 6.95 -19.56 -2.56
CA VAL A 18 6.70 -21.01 -2.43
C VAL A 18 5.78 -21.45 -3.55
N ILE A 19 6.17 -22.51 -4.25
CA ILE A 19 5.36 -23.16 -5.28
C ILE A 19 5.09 -24.61 -4.84
N GLY A 20 3.83 -25.05 -4.84
CA GLY A 20 3.45 -26.37 -4.40
C GLY A 20 2.17 -26.90 -5.04
N ASP A 21 1.94 -28.21 -4.96
CA ASP A 21 0.74 -28.88 -5.50
C ASP A 21 0.07 -29.84 -4.51
N GLY A 22 0.74 -30.16 -3.41
CA GLY A 22 0.27 -31.10 -2.40
C GLY A 22 -0.35 -30.44 -1.17
N VAL A 23 -1.22 -31.18 -0.48
CA VAL A 23 -1.80 -30.72 0.80
C VAL A 23 -0.70 -30.45 1.86
N CYS A 24 0.43 -31.14 1.76
CA CYS A 24 1.58 -30.91 2.64
C CYS A 24 2.25 -29.52 2.41
N ASP A 25 2.04 -28.90 1.26
CA ASP A 25 2.63 -27.61 0.90
C ASP A 25 1.81 -26.41 1.41
N VAL A 26 0.54 -26.64 1.79
CA VAL A 26 -0.38 -25.57 2.21
C VAL A 26 0.23 -24.68 3.30
N SER A 27 0.85 -25.28 4.32
CA SER A 27 1.46 -24.49 5.40
C SER A 27 2.65 -23.64 4.94
N MET A 28 3.39 -24.06 3.92
CA MET A 28 4.50 -23.30 3.35
C MET A 28 3.98 -22.22 2.40
N ILE A 29 2.95 -22.54 1.60
CA ILE A 29 2.26 -21.60 0.69
C ILE A 29 1.71 -20.43 1.48
N GLN A 30 1.01 -20.70 2.59
CA GLN A 30 0.43 -19.66 3.45
C GLN A 30 1.47 -18.87 4.28
N PHE A 31 2.66 -19.42 4.46
CA PHE A 31 3.72 -18.80 5.25
C PHE A 31 4.63 -17.88 4.42
N ALA A 32 4.73 -18.09 3.12
CA ALA A 32 5.57 -17.31 2.22
C ALA A 32 4.98 -15.93 1.92
N GLY A 33 5.80 -15.00 1.48
CA GLY A 33 5.36 -13.70 0.96
C GLY A 33 4.58 -13.80 -0.35
N LEU A 34 4.86 -14.87 -1.15
CA LEU A 34 4.08 -15.23 -2.32
C LEU A 34 3.92 -16.76 -2.38
N GLY A 35 2.71 -17.23 -2.13
CA GLY A 35 2.34 -18.64 -2.22
C GLY A 35 1.68 -18.96 -3.55
N ILE A 36 2.24 -19.88 -4.32
CA ILE A 36 1.76 -20.27 -5.66
C ILE A 36 1.34 -21.73 -5.66
N ALA A 37 0.09 -22.02 -6.04
CA ALA A 37 -0.37 -23.37 -6.29
C ALA A 37 -0.19 -23.75 -7.75
N MET A 38 0.22 -25.00 -8.00
CA MET A 38 0.28 -25.56 -9.36
C MET A 38 -1.12 -25.78 -9.94
N GLY A 39 -1.28 -25.69 -11.25
CA GLY A 39 -2.54 -25.91 -11.94
C GLY A 39 -3.14 -27.30 -11.74
N ASN A 40 -2.28 -28.32 -11.54
CA ASN A 40 -2.67 -29.69 -11.21
C ASN A 40 -2.93 -29.93 -9.71
N ALA A 41 -2.75 -28.93 -8.85
CA ALA A 41 -3.03 -29.05 -7.41
C ALA A 41 -4.53 -29.29 -7.14
N GLN A 42 -4.83 -29.90 -6.00
CA GLN A 42 -6.20 -30.03 -5.52
C GLN A 42 -6.81 -28.65 -5.19
N ASP A 43 -8.14 -28.52 -5.30
CA ASP A 43 -8.84 -27.25 -5.04
C ASP A 43 -8.57 -26.71 -3.62
N SER A 44 -8.42 -27.60 -2.63
CA SER A 44 -8.06 -27.24 -1.26
C SER A 44 -6.69 -26.54 -1.14
N VAL A 45 -5.76 -26.83 -2.05
CA VAL A 45 -4.43 -26.17 -2.10
C VAL A 45 -4.54 -24.86 -2.84
N LYS A 46 -5.26 -24.84 -3.98
CA LYS A 46 -5.47 -23.62 -4.80
C LYS A 46 -6.13 -22.49 -4.02
N VAL A 47 -7.10 -22.82 -3.17
CA VAL A 47 -7.82 -21.82 -2.33
C VAL A 47 -6.90 -21.18 -1.28
N CYS A 48 -5.79 -21.86 -0.91
CA CYS A 48 -4.85 -21.37 0.09
C CYS A 48 -3.68 -20.56 -0.50
N ALA A 49 -3.57 -20.49 -1.82
CA ALA A 49 -2.49 -19.80 -2.53
C ALA A 49 -2.92 -18.41 -2.99
N ASP A 50 -1.94 -17.50 -3.09
CA ASP A 50 -2.14 -16.16 -3.65
C ASP A 50 -2.39 -16.20 -5.16
N VAL A 51 -1.73 -17.15 -5.84
CA VAL A 51 -1.79 -17.32 -7.30
C VAL A 51 -1.84 -18.80 -7.66
N VAL A 52 -2.53 -19.13 -8.76
CA VAL A 52 -2.49 -20.45 -9.39
C VAL A 52 -1.73 -20.31 -10.71
N THR A 53 -0.66 -21.10 -10.88
CA THR A 53 0.10 -21.19 -12.13
C THR A 53 -0.43 -22.33 -13.03
N ALA A 54 0.22 -22.56 -14.17
CA ALA A 54 -0.10 -23.68 -15.04
C ALA A 54 0.21 -25.05 -14.38
N SER A 55 -0.20 -26.13 -15.03
CA SER A 55 0.05 -27.48 -14.52
C SER A 55 1.53 -27.88 -14.69
N ASN A 56 1.92 -28.98 -14.05
CA ASN A 56 3.23 -29.59 -14.23
C ASN A 56 3.49 -30.06 -15.67
N GLU A 57 2.44 -30.32 -16.46
CA GLU A 57 2.55 -30.70 -17.88
C GLU A 57 2.71 -29.47 -18.80
N GLU A 58 2.54 -28.27 -18.26
CA GLU A 58 2.58 -26.99 -18.97
C GLU A 58 3.68 -26.06 -18.43
N ASP A 59 4.74 -26.64 -17.89
CA ASP A 59 5.89 -25.90 -17.32
C ASP A 59 5.51 -24.89 -16.24
N GLY A 60 4.49 -25.18 -15.41
CA GLY A 60 3.90 -24.26 -14.45
C GLY A 60 4.89 -23.64 -13.46
N VAL A 61 5.94 -24.37 -13.03
CA VAL A 61 6.99 -23.83 -12.17
C VAL A 61 7.83 -22.80 -12.93
N ALA A 62 8.24 -23.10 -14.16
CA ALA A 62 9.03 -22.15 -14.97
C ALA A 62 8.24 -20.87 -15.23
N LEU A 63 6.97 -21.00 -15.62
CA LEU A 63 6.08 -19.84 -15.83
C LEU A 63 5.88 -19.02 -14.56
N ALA A 64 5.74 -19.65 -13.40
CA ALA A 64 5.63 -18.94 -12.13
C ALA A 64 6.91 -18.15 -11.80
N VAL A 65 8.08 -18.77 -11.96
CA VAL A 65 9.39 -18.14 -11.71
C VAL A 65 9.64 -16.98 -12.69
N GLU A 66 9.39 -17.19 -13.99
CA GLU A 66 9.53 -16.14 -14.99
C GLU A 66 8.66 -14.93 -14.69
N LYS A 67 7.37 -15.16 -14.40
CA LYS A 67 6.43 -14.10 -14.05
C LYS A 67 6.81 -13.38 -12.75
N ALA A 68 7.28 -14.11 -11.73
CA ALA A 68 7.72 -13.51 -10.47
C ALA A 68 8.97 -12.63 -10.67
N ILE A 69 9.95 -13.10 -11.49
CA ILE A 69 11.16 -12.33 -11.81
C ILE A 69 10.82 -11.10 -12.64
N LEU A 70 9.89 -11.22 -13.60
CA LEU A 70 9.44 -10.11 -14.45
C LEU A 70 8.45 -9.17 -13.73
N ALA A 71 8.17 -9.42 -12.44
CA ALA A 71 7.19 -8.68 -11.63
C ALA A 71 5.77 -8.67 -12.25
N GLU A 72 5.42 -9.68 -13.03
CA GLU A 72 4.07 -9.88 -13.57
C GLU A 72 3.13 -10.51 -12.53
N ILE A 73 3.67 -11.31 -11.59
CA ILE A 73 2.95 -11.77 -10.41
C ILE A 73 3.24 -10.78 -9.28
N ARG A 74 2.27 -9.94 -8.98
CA ARG A 74 2.29 -9.08 -7.80
C ARG A 74 1.36 -9.67 -6.74
N PRO A 75 1.66 -9.50 -5.42
CA PRO A 75 0.63 -9.64 -4.40
C PRO A 75 -0.61 -8.86 -4.85
N ALA A 76 -1.80 -9.36 -4.55
CA ALA A 76 -3.08 -8.80 -5.04
C ALA A 76 -3.01 -7.27 -5.07
N GLU A 77 -3.10 -6.68 -6.27
CA GLU A 77 -3.04 -5.22 -6.41
C GLU A 77 -4.12 -4.61 -5.53
N ILE A 78 -3.73 -3.63 -4.72
CA ILE A 78 -4.69 -2.90 -3.89
C ILE A 78 -5.67 -2.25 -4.86
N PRO A 79 -6.98 -2.53 -4.76
CA PRO A 79 -7.96 -2.09 -5.74
C PRO A 79 -8.24 -0.59 -5.58
N LEU A 80 -7.32 0.26 -6.09
CA LEU A 80 -7.36 1.72 -5.94
C LEU A 80 -8.66 2.32 -6.46
N ASP A 81 -9.19 1.81 -7.59
CA ASP A 81 -10.46 2.26 -8.15
C ASP A 81 -11.62 2.06 -7.16
N GLN A 82 -11.66 0.90 -6.49
CA GLN A 82 -12.67 0.63 -5.47
C GLN A 82 -12.50 1.49 -4.22
N LEU A 83 -11.26 1.76 -3.81
CA LEU A 83 -10.96 2.64 -2.69
C LEU A 83 -11.35 4.09 -3.01
N ASN A 84 -11.03 4.58 -4.18
CA ASN A 84 -11.41 5.91 -4.65
C ASN A 84 -12.93 6.06 -4.74
N GLU A 85 -13.64 5.06 -5.27
CA GLU A 85 -15.11 5.08 -5.34
C GLU A 85 -15.77 5.08 -3.95
N ARG A 86 -15.28 4.25 -3.01
CA ARG A 86 -15.78 4.26 -1.62
C ARG A 86 -15.55 5.59 -0.91
N ALA A 87 -14.43 6.25 -1.19
CA ALA A 87 -14.07 7.54 -0.62
C ALA A 87 -14.82 8.73 -1.22
N ARG A 88 -15.55 8.53 -2.33
CA ARG A 88 -16.20 9.59 -3.11
C ARG A 88 -17.14 10.49 -2.32
N HIS A 89 -17.84 9.93 -1.32
CA HIS A 89 -18.78 10.66 -0.47
C HIS A 89 -18.20 11.04 0.90
N ALA A 90 -16.89 10.88 1.09
CA ALA A 90 -16.16 11.26 2.28
C ALA A 90 -15.35 12.55 2.06
N LEU A 91 -14.55 12.97 3.05
CA LEU A 91 -13.70 14.15 2.96
C LEU A 91 -12.77 14.11 1.73
N MET A 92 -12.23 12.93 1.41
CA MET A 92 -11.36 12.73 0.25
C MET A 92 -12.05 13.14 -1.06
N GLY A 93 -13.28 12.65 -1.29
CA GLY A 93 -14.06 13.00 -2.48
C GLY A 93 -14.41 14.49 -2.52
N ASN A 94 -14.72 15.08 -1.37
CA ASN A 94 -14.99 16.53 -1.27
C ASN A 94 -13.77 17.36 -1.64
N LEU A 95 -12.55 16.90 -1.35
CA LEU A 95 -11.30 17.58 -1.70
C LEU A 95 -10.75 17.13 -3.08
N GLY A 96 -11.37 16.15 -3.73
CA GLY A 96 -10.91 15.61 -5.01
C GLY A 96 -9.64 14.77 -4.89
N ILE A 97 -9.37 14.20 -3.71
CA ILE A 97 -8.21 13.33 -3.48
C ILE A 97 -8.45 11.99 -4.18
N GLN A 98 -7.45 11.54 -4.93
CA GLN A 98 -7.44 10.25 -5.63
C GLN A 98 -6.15 9.50 -5.33
N TYR A 99 -6.24 8.28 -4.83
CA TYR A 99 -5.09 7.37 -4.72
C TYR A 99 -4.62 6.95 -6.11
N THR A 100 -3.31 7.01 -6.34
CA THR A 100 -2.67 6.68 -7.62
C THR A 100 -1.69 5.52 -7.52
N TYR A 101 -1.19 5.24 -6.31
CA TYR A 101 -0.29 4.13 -6.03
C TYR A 101 -0.42 3.71 -4.57
N ALA A 102 -0.31 2.40 -4.29
CA ALA A 102 -0.22 1.90 -2.93
C ALA A 102 0.58 0.60 -2.85
N SER A 103 1.46 0.53 -1.87
CA SER A 103 2.22 -0.65 -1.46
C SER A 103 2.43 -0.62 0.06
N GLU A 104 3.12 -1.60 0.62
CA GLU A 104 3.38 -1.64 2.06
C GLU A 104 4.31 -0.52 2.56
N ASP A 105 5.22 -0.04 1.72
CA ASP A 105 6.22 0.97 2.06
C ASP A 105 5.92 2.36 1.49
N ARG A 106 5.04 2.46 0.49
CA ARG A 106 4.76 3.70 -0.24
C ARG A 106 3.30 3.80 -0.67
N VAL A 107 2.72 4.99 -0.48
CA VAL A 107 1.37 5.35 -0.98
C VAL A 107 1.45 6.71 -1.65
N GLU A 108 0.77 6.84 -2.80
CA GLU A 108 0.64 8.11 -3.49
C GLU A 108 -0.84 8.47 -3.71
N ALA A 109 -1.10 9.78 -3.67
CA ALA A 109 -2.39 10.35 -4.04
C ALA A 109 -2.21 11.72 -4.68
N THR A 110 -3.18 12.12 -5.48
CA THR A 110 -3.25 13.45 -6.07
C THR A 110 -4.42 14.24 -5.49
N MET A 111 -4.33 15.57 -5.55
CA MET A 111 -5.39 16.49 -5.16
C MET A 111 -5.32 17.74 -6.04
N PRO A 112 -6.44 18.20 -6.64
CA PRO A 112 -6.46 19.43 -7.42
C PRO A 112 -6.31 20.66 -6.51
N VAL A 113 -5.73 21.72 -7.03
CA VAL A 113 -5.71 23.04 -6.41
C VAL A 113 -6.82 23.86 -7.05
N ASP A 114 -8.00 23.83 -6.44
CA ASP A 114 -9.21 24.49 -6.94
C ASP A 114 -9.97 25.20 -5.80
N GLU A 115 -11.20 25.61 -6.06
CA GLU A 115 -12.06 26.32 -5.09
C GLU A 115 -12.25 25.59 -3.76
N ARG A 116 -12.12 24.24 -3.73
CA ARG A 116 -12.29 23.39 -2.54
C ARG A 116 -11.04 23.34 -1.67
N THR A 117 -9.87 23.56 -2.26
CA THR A 117 -8.56 23.29 -1.64
C THR A 117 -7.65 24.51 -1.57
N ARG A 118 -7.99 25.61 -2.26
CA ARG A 118 -7.23 26.87 -2.21
C ARG A 118 -7.61 27.73 -1.02
N GLN A 119 -6.71 28.60 -0.61
CA GLN A 119 -6.99 29.73 0.26
C GLN A 119 -7.37 30.99 -0.56
N PRO A 120 -7.89 32.07 0.06
CA PRO A 120 -8.35 33.25 -0.66
C PRO A 120 -7.33 33.92 -1.57
N PHE A 121 -6.04 33.64 -1.40
CA PHE A 121 -4.97 34.19 -2.23
C PHE A 121 -4.67 33.37 -3.49
N GLY A 122 -5.48 32.36 -3.85
CA GLY A 122 -5.32 31.55 -5.06
C GLY A 122 -4.19 30.52 -5.01
N ILE A 123 -3.71 30.18 -3.81
CA ILE A 123 -2.71 29.12 -3.59
C ILE A 123 -3.29 28.03 -2.69
N LEU A 124 -2.70 26.84 -2.77
CA LEU A 124 -3.10 25.68 -1.98
C LEU A 124 -3.15 26.00 -0.47
N HIS A 125 -4.23 25.61 0.19
CA HIS A 125 -4.40 25.77 1.62
C HIS A 125 -3.58 24.72 2.39
N GLY A 126 -2.82 25.14 3.38
CA GLY A 126 -2.01 24.24 4.21
C GLY A 126 -2.83 23.14 4.90
N GLY A 127 -4.05 23.46 5.36
CA GLY A 127 -4.96 22.47 5.93
C GLY A 127 -5.41 21.39 4.93
N ALA A 128 -5.64 21.74 3.66
CA ALA A 128 -5.93 20.77 2.60
C ALA A 128 -4.71 19.87 2.33
N THR A 129 -3.51 20.43 2.37
CA THR A 129 -2.25 19.68 2.25
C THR A 129 -2.06 18.70 3.40
N LEU A 130 -2.39 19.09 4.64
CA LEU A 130 -2.34 18.19 5.79
C LEU A 130 -3.38 17.07 5.68
N ALA A 131 -4.60 17.38 5.23
CA ALA A 131 -5.64 16.37 4.99
C ALA A 131 -5.23 15.35 3.92
N LEU A 132 -4.58 15.80 2.84
CA LEU A 132 -4.01 14.91 1.82
C LEU A 132 -2.95 13.99 2.41
N ALA A 133 -2.03 14.52 3.23
CA ALA A 133 -0.97 13.73 3.86
C ALA A 133 -1.51 12.71 4.87
N GLU A 134 -2.49 13.10 5.68
CA GLU A 134 -3.15 12.20 6.64
C GLU A 134 -3.89 11.06 5.92
N THR A 135 -4.54 11.38 4.80
CA THR A 135 -5.21 10.42 3.93
C THR A 135 -4.24 9.37 3.38
N VAL A 136 -3.11 9.80 2.83
CA VAL A 136 -2.05 8.92 2.29
C VAL A 136 -1.48 8.00 3.37
N ALA A 137 -1.08 8.57 4.52
CA ALA A 137 -0.53 7.80 5.63
C ALA A 137 -1.57 6.86 6.27
N GLY A 138 -2.84 7.26 6.27
CA GLY A 138 -3.96 6.45 6.75
C GLY A 138 -4.13 5.17 5.95
N LEU A 139 -4.17 5.26 4.61
CA LEU A 139 -4.22 4.10 3.74
C LEU A 139 -2.97 3.23 3.91
N GLY A 140 -1.77 3.83 3.92
CA GLY A 140 -0.53 3.08 4.11
C GLY A 140 -0.52 2.28 5.42
N SER A 141 -0.98 2.87 6.52
CA SER A 141 -1.11 2.15 7.78
C SER A 141 -2.19 1.06 7.74
N MET A 142 -3.27 1.28 7.01
CA MET A 142 -4.37 0.31 6.87
C MET A 142 -3.94 -0.95 6.11
N ILE A 143 -3.09 -0.80 5.10
CA ILE A 143 -2.49 -1.91 4.33
C ILE A 143 -1.62 -2.79 5.24
N LEU A 144 -0.94 -2.20 6.22
CA LEU A 144 -0.02 -2.87 7.13
C LEU A 144 -0.71 -3.52 8.35
N CYS A 145 -2.00 -3.23 8.56
CA CYS A 145 -2.76 -3.71 9.72
C CYS A 145 -3.26 -5.14 9.52
N GLN A 146 -3.33 -5.88 10.64
CA GLN A 146 -4.00 -7.17 10.67
C GLN A 146 -5.52 -7.00 10.57
N PRO A 147 -6.28 -8.04 10.16
CA PRO A 147 -7.74 -7.96 9.99
C PRO A 147 -8.51 -7.51 11.25
N ASP A 148 -7.95 -7.75 12.44
CA ASP A 148 -8.51 -7.37 13.74
C ASP A 148 -8.00 -6.01 14.25
N GLU A 149 -7.32 -5.25 13.42
CA GLU A 149 -6.78 -3.93 13.74
C GLU A 149 -7.51 -2.81 13.02
N ILE A 150 -7.43 -1.60 13.60
CA ILE A 150 -7.91 -0.36 13.02
C ILE A 150 -6.83 0.72 13.14
N VAL A 151 -6.80 1.62 12.18
CA VAL A 151 -5.92 2.78 12.15
C VAL A 151 -6.68 4.02 12.64
N VAL A 152 -6.06 4.78 13.52
CA VAL A 152 -6.57 6.08 13.97
C VAL A 152 -5.45 7.11 13.88
N GLY A 153 -5.70 8.24 13.20
CA GLY A 153 -4.78 9.36 13.15
C GLY A 153 -4.50 9.89 14.56
N MET A 154 -3.24 10.06 14.91
CA MET A 154 -2.81 10.54 16.23
C MET A 154 -2.16 11.91 16.15
N GLN A 155 -1.35 12.15 15.13
CA GLN A 155 -0.67 13.41 14.92
C GLN A 155 -0.40 13.65 13.44
N VAL A 156 -0.60 14.89 13.01
CA VAL A 156 -0.11 15.39 11.72
C VAL A 156 0.63 16.71 11.96
N SER A 157 1.83 16.84 11.39
CA SER A 157 2.60 18.07 11.46
C SER A 157 3.41 18.26 10.19
N GLY A 158 3.49 19.48 9.67
CA GLY A 158 4.14 19.73 8.41
C GLY A 158 4.73 21.11 8.26
N ASN A 159 5.71 21.19 7.37
CA ASN A 159 6.33 22.43 6.94
C ASN A 159 5.93 22.71 5.50
N HIS A 160 5.34 23.88 5.26
CA HIS A 160 5.00 24.35 3.92
C HIS A 160 6.15 25.24 3.43
N MET A 161 6.82 24.82 2.36
CA MET A 161 8.06 25.43 1.87
C MET A 161 7.86 26.23 0.60
N SER A 162 6.85 25.86 -0.19
CA SER A 162 6.51 26.59 -1.42
C SER A 162 5.02 26.53 -1.72
N SER A 163 4.55 27.34 -2.68
CA SER A 163 3.16 27.40 -3.06
C SER A 163 2.89 26.56 -4.31
N ALA A 164 1.72 25.91 -4.34
CA ALA A 164 1.05 25.44 -5.53
C ALA A 164 -0.12 26.38 -5.83
N HIS A 165 -0.35 26.72 -7.10
CA HIS A 165 -1.35 27.70 -7.53
C HIS A 165 -2.63 27.02 -8.02
N GLU A 166 -3.72 27.76 -7.99
CA GLU A 166 -4.99 27.32 -8.57
C GLU A 166 -4.82 26.87 -10.02
N GLY A 167 -5.43 25.76 -10.38
CA GLY A 167 -5.28 25.09 -11.68
C GLY A 167 -4.19 24.00 -11.71
N ASP A 168 -3.35 23.92 -10.67
CA ASP A 168 -2.36 22.84 -10.52
C ASP A 168 -3.01 21.59 -9.89
N THR A 169 -2.30 20.47 -9.96
CA THR A 169 -2.61 19.24 -9.23
C THR A 169 -1.39 18.83 -8.44
N VAL A 170 -1.53 18.75 -7.12
CA VAL A 170 -0.43 18.29 -6.27
C VAL A 170 -0.45 16.79 -6.12
N ARG A 171 0.75 16.20 -5.98
CA ARG A 171 0.98 14.78 -5.74
C ARG A 171 1.64 14.61 -4.38
N ALA A 172 1.02 13.84 -3.50
CA ALA A 172 1.60 13.42 -2.24
C ALA A 172 2.26 12.05 -2.38
N VAL A 173 3.44 11.90 -1.82
CA VAL A 173 4.22 10.65 -1.77
C VAL A 173 4.50 10.35 -0.30
N GLY A 174 3.81 9.35 0.24
CA GLY A 174 4.00 8.85 1.59
C GLY A 174 4.96 7.67 1.61
N THR A 175 5.95 7.70 2.48
CA THR A 175 6.86 6.59 2.76
C THR A 175 6.84 6.27 4.24
N ILE A 176 6.80 4.99 4.60
CA ILE A 176 6.87 4.59 6.00
C ILE A 176 8.29 4.75 6.53
N ILE A 177 8.43 5.30 7.71
CA ILE A 177 9.72 5.47 8.39
C ILE A 177 9.80 4.71 9.71
N HIS A 178 8.65 4.27 10.23
CA HIS A 178 8.59 3.39 11.40
C HIS A 178 7.31 2.56 11.36
N LYS A 179 7.46 1.23 11.40
CA LYS A 179 6.38 0.24 11.53
C LYS A 179 6.48 -0.40 12.91
N GLY A 180 5.77 0.16 13.88
CA GLY A 180 5.69 -0.36 15.25
C GLY A 180 4.39 -1.13 15.47
N ARG A 181 4.34 -1.95 16.54
CA ARG A 181 3.16 -2.74 16.89
C ARG A 181 1.92 -1.89 17.24
N SER A 182 2.11 -0.71 17.80
CA SER A 182 1.04 0.18 18.27
C SER A 182 0.98 1.52 17.54
N SER A 183 1.95 1.81 16.68
CA SER A 183 1.99 3.05 15.92
C SER A 183 2.80 2.91 14.64
N HIS A 184 2.37 3.60 13.59
CA HIS A 184 3.11 3.78 12.35
C HIS A 184 3.46 5.26 12.18
N VAL A 185 4.67 5.53 11.68
CA VAL A 185 5.12 6.90 11.38
C VAL A 185 5.45 6.99 9.90
N TRP A 186 4.86 7.98 9.25
CA TRP A 186 5.00 8.24 7.81
C TRP A 186 5.64 9.60 7.57
N ASN A 187 6.49 9.69 6.56
CA ASN A 187 6.85 10.94 5.92
C ASN A 187 6.02 11.09 4.65
N VAL A 188 5.40 12.25 4.47
CA VAL A 188 4.62 12.55 3.26
C VAL A 188 5.13 13.85 2.66
N ASP A 189 5.73 13.74 1.49
CA ASP A 189 6.19 14.89 0.72
C ASP A 189 5.18 15.22 -0.38
N VAL A 190 4.83 16.49 -0.52
CA VAL A 190 3.84 16.97 -1.47
C VAL A 190 4.52 17.83 -2.52
N PHE A 191 4.28 17.50 -3.79
CA PHE A 191 4.90 18.14 -4.96
C PHE A 191 3.85 18.75 -5.88
N THR A 192 4.23 19.79 -6.62
CA THR A 192 3.46 20.31 -7.75
C THR A 192 3.52 19.32 -8.94
N SER A 193 2.72 19.58 -9.99
CA SER A 193 2.81 18.86 -11.27
C SER A 193 4.18 18.98 -11.97
N THR A 194 5.01 19.95 -11.57
CA THR A 194 6.39 20.15 -12.06
C THR A 194 7.45 19.67 -11.10
N ASP A 195 7.09 18.75 -10.18
CA ASP A 195 7.96 18.15 -9.17
C ASP A 195 8.64 19.13 -8.18
N LYS A 196 8.08 20.32 -8.02
CA LYS A 196 8.53 21.28 -7.01
C LYS A 196 7.96 20.88 -5.64
N LEU A 197 8.82 20.71 -4.62
CA LEU A 197 8.39 20.39 -3.26
C LEU A 197 7.58 21.54 -2.65
N VAL A 198 6.34 21.26 -2.28
CA VAL A 198 5.40 22.18 -1.64
C VAL A 198 5.44 22.04 -0.13
N SER A 199 5.39 20.80 0.37
CA SER A 199 5.34 20.53 1.79
C SER A 199 6.01 19.21 2.13
N SER A 200 6.58 19.11 3.35
CA SER A 200 7.02 17.86 3.95
C SER A 200 6.33 17.68 5.30
N ILE A 201 5.68 16.55 5.48
CA ILE A 201 4.70 16.33 6.53
C ILE A 201 4.99 15.01 7.24
N ARG A 202 4.94 15.04 8.56
CA ARG A 202 5.02 13.86 9.42
C ARG A 202 3.64 13.49 9.90
N VAL A 203 3.26 12.21 9.70
CA VAL A 203 2.00 11.65 10.18
C VAL A 203 2.28 10.47 11.10
N VAL A 204 1.62 10.45 12.24
CA VAL A 204 1.66 9.34 13.19
C VAL A 204 0.26 8.75 13.31
N ASN A 205 0.15 7.47 13.07
CA ASN A 205 -1.08 6.70 13.24
C ASN A 205 -0.95 5.73 14.41
N SER A 206 -2.01 5.61 15.20
CA SER A 206 -2.15 4.60 16.24
C SER A 206 -2.82 3.37 15.66
N ILE A 207 -2.33 2.20 16.06
CA ILE A 207 -2.87 0.89 15.67
C ILE A 207 -3.59 0.31 16.89
N LEU A 208 -4.88 0.09 16.76
CA LEU A 208 -5.76 -0.37 17.83
C LEU A 208 -6.41 -1.69 17.45
N LYS A 209 -6.65 -2.56 18.44
CA LYS A 209 -7.45 -3.77 18.23
C LYS A 209 -8.94 -3.41 18.14
N LYS A 210 -9.66 -4.02 17.21
CA LYS A 210 -11.12 -3.97 17.14
C LYS A 210 -11.69 -4.55 18.44
N ARG A 211 -12.69 -3.89 19.00
CA ARG A 211 -13.44 -4.38 20.18
C ARG A 211 -14.54 -5.32 19.76
#